data_431cd95656c7e387838091ce06d95dec
#
_entry.id   431cd95656c7e387838091ce06d95dec
#
_cell.length_a   1.000
_cell.length_b   1.000
_cell.length_c   1.000
_cell.angle_alpha   90.00
_cell.angle_beta   90.00
_cell.angle_gamma   90.00
#
_symmetry.space_group_name_H-M   'P 1'
#
loop_
_entity.id
_entity.type
_entity.pdbx_description
1 polymer ?
#
loop_
_entity_poly.entity_id
_entity_poly.type
_entity_poly.pdbx_seq_one_letter_code
_entity_poly.pdbx_strand_id
1 'polypeptide(L)'
;MIFLQLFISYLKIGFFGFGGGYAMLSLIQNEVVVQHAWLTNAEFADIVAISQITPGPIAIKSATYVGYSVGIEAGSPWFGLLGAFIATFAVSLPSLTLMLLLTRFFLKLHNNPLVEGAMKGMRPVVIGMIASAALLLIAPHSSEPGDQNFIDAWSWVLFGGVFIGSLRKVNPILLIILSAVAGILIYYVF
;
A
#
# COMPACT_ATOMS: atom_id res chain seq x y z
N MET A 1 -26.87 13.92 0.48
CA MET A 1 -26.51 12.99 1.57
C MET A 1 -25.32 12.08 1.22
N ILE A 2 -25.21 11.64 -0.04
CA ILE A 2 -24.18 10.68 -0.47
C ILE A 2 -22.74 11.14 -0.23
N PHE A 3 -22.41 12.38 -0.51
CA PHE A 3 -21.07 12.94 -0.29
C PHE A 3 -20.65 12.99 1.19
N LEU A 4 -21.62 13.20 2.11
CA LEU A 4 -21.33 13.15 3.53
C LEU A 4 -21.05 11.72 4.00
N GLN A 5 -21.80 10.74 3.51
CA GLN A 5 -21.56 9.34 3.78
C GLN A 5 -20.20 8.90 3.24
N LEU A 6 -19.89 9.28 2.00
CA LEU A 6 -18.60 9.05 1.37
C LEU A 6 -17.44 9.64 2.20
N PHE A 7 -17.58 10.88 2.66
CA PHE A 7 -16.60 11.53 3.52
C PHE A 7 -16.38 10.78 4.82
N ILE A 8 -17.47 10.40 5.52
CA ILE A 8 -17.39 9.71 6.82
C ILE A 8 -16.78 8.31 6.66
N SER A 9 -17.18 7.55 5.64
CA SER A 9 -16.64 6.21 5.38
C SER A 9 -15.15 6.25 5.07
N TYR A 10 -14.69 7.16 4.22
CA TYR A 10 -13.27 7.30 3.92
C TYR A 10 -12.47 7.93 5.05
N LEU A 11 -13.07 8.74 5.88
CA LEU A 11 -12.46 9.21 7.12
C LEU A 11 -12.21 8.04 8.09
N LYS A 12 -13.19 7.13 8.26
CA LYS A 12 -13.02 5.90 9.05
C LYS A 12 -11.91 5.03 8.49
N ILE A 13 -11.92 4.80 7.16
CA ILE A 13 -10.88 4.03 6.49
C ILE A 13 -9.50 4.64 6.74
N GLY A 14 -9.37 5.95 6.67
CA GLY A 14 -8.12 6.67 6.94
C GLY A 14 -7.66 6.56 8.40
N PHE A 15 -8.58 6.50 9.37
CA PHE A 15 -8.25 6.31 10.79
C PHE A 15 -7.89 4.86 11.14
N PHE A 16 -8.65 3.90 10.62
CA PHE A 16 -8.54 2.49 11.01
C PHE A 16 -7.76 1.63 10.00
N GLY A 17 -7.33 2.21 8.89
CA GLY A 17 -6.59 1.54 7.84
C GLY A 17 -5.13 1.25 8.21
N PHE A 18 -4.90 0.48 9.27
CA PHE A 18 -3.57 0.04 9.67
C PHE A 18 -3.16 -1.24 8.93
N GLY A 19 -1.86 -1.44 8.73
CA GLY A 19 -1.30 -2.69 8.22
C GLY A 19 -0.93 -2.71 6.74
N GLY A 20 -1.13 -1.62 6.00
CA GLY A 20 -0.72 -1.51 4.59
C GLY A 20 -1.76 -1.96 3.58
N GLY A 21 -1.40 -1.96 2.29
CA GLY A 21 -2.33 -2.01 1.16
C GLY A 21 -3.37 -3.13 1.21
N TYR A 22 -2.96 -4.37 1.44
CA TYR A 22 -3.88 -5.52 1.42
C TYR A 22 -4.79 -5.60 2.66
N ALA A 23 -4.28 -5.24 3.85
CA ALA A 23 -5.09 -5.24 5.07
C ALA A 23 -6.21 -4.19 5.01
N MET A 24 -5.97 -3.07 4.32
CA MET A 24 -6.98 -2.03 4.11
C MET A 24 -8.07 -2.44 3.12
N LEU A 25 -7.79 -3.37 2.19
CA LEU A 25 -8.78 -3.78 1.18
C LEU A 25 -10.02 -4.40 1.81
N SER A 26 -9.88 -5.21 2.85
CA SER A 26 -11.02 -5.80 3.56
C SER A 26 -11.89 -4.74 4.25
N LEU A 27 -11.25 -3.70 4.81
CA LEU A 27 -11.97 -2.59 5.43
C LEU A 27 -12.70 -1.75 4.37
N ILE A 28 -12.05 -1.47 3.25
CA ILE A 28 -12.64 -0.72 2.14
C ILE A 28 -13.83 -1.52 1.55
N GLN A 29 -13.63 -2.82 1.28
CA GLN A 29 -14.69 -3.69 0.78
C GLN A 29 -15.91 -3.71 1.71
N ASN A 30 -15.68 -3.85 3.01
CA ASN A 30 -16.77 -3.84 3.98
C ASN A 30 -17.57 -2.52 3.96
N GLU A 31 -16.90 -1.36 3.93
CA GLU A 31 -17.58 -0.06 3.88
C GLU A 31 -18.30 0.14 2.53
N VAL A 32 -17.66 -0.15 1.40
CA VAL A 32 -18.12 0.22 0.07
C VAL A 32 -19.13 -0.78 -0.51
N VAL A 33 -18.91 -2.08 -0.29
CA VAL A 33 -19.75 -3.15 -0.84
C VAL A 33 -20.80 -3.60 0.17
N VAL A 34 -20.38 -3.90 1.41
CA VAL A 34 -21.29 -4.54 2.39
C VAL A 34 -22.19 -3.51 3.08
N GLN A 35 -21.64 -2.41 3.59
CA GLN A 35 -22.41 -1.44 4.37
C GLN A 35 -23.23 -0.48 3.51
N HIS A 36 -22.64 0.02 2.44
CA HIS A 36 -23.25 1.06 1.62
C HIS A 36 -23.77 0.55 0.27
N ALA A 37 -23.37 -0.66 -0.17
CA ALA A 37 -23.72 -1.25 -1.47
C ALA A 37 -23.49 -0.27 -2.65
N TRP A 38 -22.45 0.56 -2.55
CA TRP A 38 -22.09 1.51 -3.62
C TRP A 38 -21.49 0.80 -4.83
N LEU A 39 -20.86 -0.35 -4.61
CA LEU A 39 -20.28 -1.17 -5.65
C LEU A 39 -20.63 -2.63 -5.43
N THR A 40 -20.66 -3.38 -6.52
CA THR A 40 -20.69 -4.84 -6.48
C THR A 40 -19.30 -5.41 -6.15
N ASN A 41 -19.23 -6.68 -5.75
CA ASN A 41 -17.95 -7.34 -5.54
C ASN A 41 -17.09 -7.39 -6.81
N ALA A 42 -17.70 -7.52 -7.99
CA ALA A 42 -17.00 -7.53 -9.26
C ALA A 42 -16.36 -6.17 -9.57
N GLU A 43 -17.10 -5.09 -9.45
CA GLU A 43 -16.60 -3.72 -9.65
C GLU A 43 -15.51 -3.37 -8.64
N PHE A 44 -15.66 -3.82 -7.38
CA PHE A 44 -14.61 -3.64 -6.39
C PHE A 44 -13.32 -4.39 -6.75
N ALA A 45 -13.42 -5.62 -7.26
CA ALA A 45 -12.27 -6.39 -7.72
C ALA A 45 -11.55 -5.69 -8.89
N ASP A 46 -12.30 -5.13 -9.85
CA ASP A 46 -11.75 -4.36 -10.97
C ASP A 46 -10.99 -3.11 -10.47
N ILE A 47 -11.56 -2.37 -9.52
CA ILE A 47 -10.92 -1.21 -8.91
C ILE A 47 -9.62 -1.60 -8.18
N VAL A 48 -9.63 -2.73 -7.48
CA VAL A 48 -8.43 -3.25 -6.81
C VAL A 48 -7.36 -3.61 -7.84
N ALA A 49 -7.73 -4.31 -8.93
CA ALA A 49 -6.80 -4.68 -10.00
C ALA A 49 -6.16 -3.44 -10.64
N ILE A 50 -6.95 -2.44 -11.02
CA ILE A 50 -6.47 -1.16 -11.57
C ILE A 50 -5.57 -0.44 -10.55
N SER A 51 -5.94 -0.49 -9.27
CA SER A 51 -5.15 0.13 -8.21
C SER A 51 -3.79 -0.53 -8.02
N GLN A 52 -3.62 -1.79 -8.34
CA GLN A 52 -2.33 -2.48 -8.25
C GLN A 52 -1.40 -2.14 -9.40
N ILE A 53 -1.94 -1.93 -10.60
CA ILE A 53 -1.15 -1.54 -11.78
C ILE A 53 -0.66 -0.09 -11.67
N THR A 54 -1.43 0.78 -11.03
CA THR A 54 -1.09 2.20 -10.89
C THR A 54 -0.12 2.42 -9.72
N PRO A 55 0.98 3.19 -9.85
CA PRO A 55 1.88 3.46 -8.74
C PRO A 55 1.22 4.36 -7.67
N GLY A 56 1.41 4.01 -6.38
CA GLY A 56 0.93 4.81 -5.25
C GLY A 56 0.11 4.00 -4.23
N PRO A 57 -0.30 4.62 -3.10
CA PRO A 57 -1.04 3.96 -2.03
C PRO A 57 -2.41 3.45 -2.50
N ILE A 58 -2.73 2.19 -2.26
CA ILE A 58 -3.99 1.55 -2.70
C ILE A 58 -5.20 2.28 -2.12
N ALA A 59 -5.16 2.69 -0.85
CA ALA A 59 -6.25 3.39 -0.19
C ALA A 59 -6.62 4.72 -0.87
N ILE A 60 -5.63 5.49 -1.30
CA ILE A 60 -5.86 6.77 -1.98
C ILE A 60 -6.46 6.51 -3.36
N LYS A 61 -5.93 5.54 -4.10
CA LYS A 61 -6.42 5.19 -5.44
C LYS A 61 -7.85 4.66 -5.38
N SER A 62 -8.12 3.72 -4.47
CA SER A 62 -9.49 3.20 -4.28
C SER A 62 -10.45 4.31 -3.87
N ALA A 63 -10.05 5.24 -2.99
CA ALA A 63 -10.87 6.38 -2.62
C ALA A 63 -11.23 7.26 -3.84
N THR A 64 -10.26 7.52 -4.70
CA THR A 64 -10.47 8.30 -5.91
C THR A 64 -11.45 7.60 -6.87
N TYR A 65 -11.25 6.30 -7.13
CA TYR A 65 -12.12 5.55 -8.05
C TYR A 65 -13.53 5.36 -7.50
N VAL A 66 -13.66 4.92 -6.26
CA VAL A 66 -14.97 4.75 -5.62
C VAL A 66 -15.71 6.08 -5.51
N GLY A 67 -15.00 7.14 -5.10
CA GLY A 67 -15.57 8.48 -5.01
C GLY A 67 -16.08 8.98 -6.37
N TYR A 68 -15.36 8.68 -7.44
CA TYR A 68 -15.78 9.02 -8.80
C TYR A 68 -16.99 8.22 -9.25
N SER A 69 -17.01 6.90 -9.05
CA SER A 69 -18.14 6.03 -9.41
C SER A 69 -19.41 6.44 -8.68
N VAL A 70 -19.34 6.59 -7.36
CA VAL A 70 -20.48 7.03 -6.53
C VAL A 70 -20.95 8.43 -6.89
N GLY A 71 -20.03 9.31 -7.24
CA GLY A 71 -20.36 10.67 -7.65
C GLY A 71 -21.07 10.74 -9.00
N ILE A 72 -20.71 9.90 -9.98
CA ILE A 72 -21.41 9.84 -11.29
C ILE A 72 -22.83 9.38 -11.10
N GLU A 73 -23.09 8.39 -10.28
CA GLU A 73 -24.44 7.89 -9.99
C GLU A 73 -25.33 8.97 -9.36
N ALA A 74 -24.74 9.97 -8.70
CA ALA A 74 -25.47 11.11 -8.17
C ALA A 74 -25.98 12.10 -9.24
N GLY A 75 -25.67 11.88 -10.55
CA GLY A 75 -26.37 12.53 -11.65
C GLY A 75 -25.51 13.30 -12.67
N SER A 76 -24.19 13.50 -12.48
CA SER A 76 -23.35 14.22 -13.43
C SER A 76 -21.88 13.87 -13.31
N PRO A 77 -21.08 13.91 -14.40
CA PRO A 77 -19.62 13.74 -14.37
C PRO A 77 -18.89 14.70 -13.41
N TRP A 78 -19.43 15.89 -13.22
CA TRP A 78 -18.90 16.87 -12.26
C TRP A 78 -19.04 16.39 -10.81
N PHE A 79 -20.12 15.69 -10.49
CA PHE A 79 -20.29 15.05 -9.18
C PHE A 79 -19.33 13.89 -8.98
N GLY A 80 -18.94 13.20 -10.06
CA GLY A 80 -17.87 12.20 -10.03
C GLY A 80 -16.54 12.80 -9.58
N LEU A 81 -16.13 13.93 -10.16
CA LEU A 81 -14.91 14.65 -9.76
C LEU A 81 -14.98 15.14 -8.31
N LEU A 82 -16.14 15.69 -7.90
CA LEU A 82 -16.35 16.09 -6.51
C LEU A 82 -16.29 14.90 -5.55
N GLY A 83 -16.90 13.78 -5.89
CA GLY A 83 -16.86 12.55 -5.10
C GLY A 83 -15.41 12.02 -4.94
N ALA A 84 -14.67 11.97 -6.04
CA ALA A 84 -13.25 11.59 -6.04
C ALA A 84 -12.42 12.50 -5.12
N PHE A 85 -12.62 13.81 -5.21
CA PHE A 85 -11.91 14.78 -4.37
C PHE A 85 -12.26 14.61 -2.89
N ILE A 86 -13.56 14.49 -2.57
CA ILE A 86 -14.05 14.33 -1.19
C ILE A 86 -13.51 13.06 -0.55
N ALA A 87 -13.58 11.92 -1.25
CA ALA A 87 -13.11 10.62 -0.74
C ALA A 87 -11.60 10.62 -0.52
N THR A 88 -10.84 11.14 -1.50
CA THR A 88 -9.37 11.24 -1.42
C THR A 88 -8.93 12.17 -0.30
N PHE A 89 -9.60 13.30 -0.15
CA PHE A 89 -9.33 14.24 0.93
C PHE A 89 -9.66 13.61 2.30
N ALA A 90 -10.80 12.95 2.42
CA ALA A 90 -11.24 12.31 3.66
C ALA A 90 -10.26 11.23 4.14
N VAL A 91 -9.78 10.34 3.24
CA VAL A 91 -8.82 9.28 3.61
C VAL A 91 -7.45 9.85 3.99
N SER A 92 -7.07 10.98 3.43
CA SER A 92 -5.77 11.64 3.71
C SER A 92 -5.79 12.48 4.99
N LEU A 93 -6.95 12.98 5.42
CA LEU A 93 -7.12 13.85 6.58
C LEU A 93 -6.54 13.28 7.89
N PRO A 94 -6.81 12.01 8.29
CA PRO A 94 -6.27 11.45 9.51
C PRO A 94 -4.74 11.40 9.51
N SER A 95 -4.15 11.00 8.41
CA SER A 95 -2.68 10.95 8.26
C SER A 95 -2.06 12.34 8.35
N LEU A 96 -2.65 13.33 7.72
CA LEU A 96 -2.20 14.72 7.77
C LEU A 96 -2.31 15.29 9.19
N THR A 97 -3.44 15.09 9.85
CA THR A 97 -3.66 15.59 11.23
C THR A 97 -2.71 14.94 12.22
N LEU A 98 -2.53 13.61 12.14
CA LEU A 98 -1.58 12.89 12.97
C LEU A 98 -0.14 13.36 12.73
N MET A 99 0.26 13.51 11.46
CA MET A 99 1.60 13.96 11.12
C MET A 99 1.88 15.37 11.65
N LEU A 100 0.94 16.31 11.49
CA LEU A 100 1.08 17.67 11.99
C LEU A 100 1.14 17.72 13.54
N LEU A 101 0.31 16.93 14.20
CA LEU A 101 0.31 16.79 15.66
C LEU A 101 1.63 16.20 16.16
N LEU A 102 2.08 15.10 15.55
CA LEU A 102 3.33 14.45 15.89
C LEU A 102 4.53 15.36 15.65
N THR A 103 4.54 16.11 14.53
CA THR A 103 5.64 17.05 14.24
C THR A 103 5.75 18.13 15.30
N ARG A 104 4.62 18.75 15.69
CA ARG A 104 4.61 19.75 16.77
C ARG A 104 5.07 19.17 18.11
N PHE A 105 4.64 17.96 18.42
CA PHE A 105 5.01 17.27 19.66
C PHE A 105 6.49 16.86 19.61
N PHE A 106 6.96 16.36 18.49
CA PHE A 106 8.34 15.92 18.29
C PHE A 106 9.35 17.06 18.39
N LEU A 107 9.04 18.22 17.80
CA LEU A 107 9.90 19.42 17.91
C LEU A 107 10.05 19.88 19.36
N LYS A 108 9.04 19.65 20.19
CA LYS A 108 9.04 20.02 21.63
C LYS A 108 9.74 18.98 22.49
N LEU A 109 9.75 17.70 22.09
CA LEU A 109 10.31 16.58 22.84
C LEU A 109 11.60 16.00 22.23
N HIS A 110 12.17 16.61 21.19
CA HIS A 110 13.36 16.12 20.50
C HIS A 110 14.55 15.80 21.43
N ASN A 111 14.68 16.51 22.56
CA ASN A 111 15.75 16.31 23.53
C ASN A 111 15.35 15.41 24.71
N ASN A 112 14.20 14.71 24.62
CA ASN A 112 13.77 13.83 25.70
C ASN A 112 14.37 12.42 25.50
N PRO A 113 15.11 11.87 26.49
CA PRO A 113 15.77 10.56 26.37
C PRO A 113 14.77 9.41 26.16
N LEU A 114 13.53 9.53 26.64
CA LEU A 114 12.47 8.55 26.41
C LEU A 114 12.07 8.48 24.92
N VAL A 115 11.95 9.63 24.26
CA VAL A 115 11.63 9.70 22.82
C VAL A 115 12.78 9.13 21.99
N GLU A 116 14.01 9.47 22.34
CA GLU A 116 15.21 8.90 21.68
C GLU A 116 15.28 7.38 21.86
N GLY A 117 15.00 6.88 23.06
CA GLY A 117 14.95 5.45 23.36
C GLY A 117 13.85 4.72 22.55
N ALA A 118 12.65 5.30 22.48
CA ALA A 118 11.55 4.77 21.69
C ALA A 118 11.90 4.70 20.18
N MET A 119 12.50 5.76 19.64
CA MET A 119 12.92 5.79 18.24
C MET A 119 14.04 4.77 17.93
N LYS A 120 14.99 4.60 18.86
CA LYS A 120 16.02 3.56 18.72
C LYS A 120 15.41 2.16 18.76
N GLY A 121 14.40 1.92 19.61
CA GLY A 121 13.68 0.66 19.73
C GLY A 121 12.82 0.33 18.50
N MET A 122 12.29 1.34 17.79
CA MET A 122 11.49 1.13 16.58
C MET A 122 12.31 0.67 15.37
N ARG A 123 13.59 1.04 15.27
CA ARG A 123 14.44 0.67 14.12
C ARG A 123 14.52 -0.84 13.87
N PRO A 124 14.84 -1.70 14.87
CA PRO A 124 14.88 -3.14 14.65
C PRO A 124 13.50 -3.73 14.32
N VAL A 125 12.41 -3.15 14.83
CA VAL A 125 11.04 -3.58 14.51
C VAL A 125 10.75 -3.36 13.02
N VAL A 126 11.08 -2.19 12.47
CA VAL A 126 10.90 -1.90 11.04
C VAL A 126 11.72 -2.87 10.17
N ILE A 127 12.97 -3.16 10.56
CA ILE A 127 13.80 -4.14 9.86
C ILE A 127 13.15 -5.53 9.91
N GLY A 128 12.63 -5.95 11.07
CA GLY A 128 11.92 -7.21 11.24
C GLY A 128 10.66 -7.29 10.38
N MET A 129 9.89 -6.22 10.27
CA MET A 129 8.70 -6.16 9.41
C MET A 129 9.06 -6.29 7.92
N ILE A 130 10.13 -5.62 7.46
CA ILE A 130 10.62 -5.74 6.08
C ILE A 130 11.10 -7.17 5.81
N ALA A 131 11.85 -7.77 6.73
CA ALA A 131 12.31 -9.15 6.62
C ALA A 131 11.13 -10.13 6.59
N SER A 132 10.12 -9.93 7.44
CA SER A 132 8.90 -10.75 7.46
C SER A 132 8.14 -10.65 6.13
N ALA A 133 7.99 -9.45 5.57
CA ALA A 133 7.36 -9.26 4.27
C ALA A 133 8.14 -9.96 3.15
N ALA A 134 9.47 -9.89 3.17
CA ALA A 134 10.32 -10.60 2.23
C ALA A 134 10.15 -12.12 2.35
N LEU A 135 10.10 -12.67 3.58
CA LEU A 135 9.86 -14.09 3.81
C LEU A 135 8.49 -14.54 3.34
N LEU A 136 7.45 -13.72 3.52
CA LEU A 136 6.10 -14.01 3.01
C LEU A 136 6.06 -14.07 1.48
N LEU A 137 6.84 -13.23 0.79
CA LEU A 137 6.94 -13.27 -0.67
C LEU A 137 7.74 -14.49 -1.16
N ILE A 138 8.66 -14.99 -0.33
CA ILE A 138 9.46 -16.20 -0.60
C ILE A 138 8.65 -17.48 -0.32
N ALA A 139 7.75 -17.46 0.69
CA ALA A 139 6.95 -18.62 1.03
C ALA A 139 5.91 -18.94 -0.06
N PRO A 140 5.80 -20.20 -0.49
CA PRO A 140 4.79 -20.60 -1.46
C PRO A 140 3.39 -20.35 -0.89
N HIS A 141 2.57 -19.61 -1.66
CA HIS A 141 1.25 -19.14 -1.18
C HIS A 141 0.12 -20.12 -1.39
N SER A 142 0.33 -21.23 -2.09
CA SER A 142 -0.72 -22.19 -2.40
C SER A 142 -0.22 -23.61 -2.46
N SER A 143 -1.04 -24.50 -1.90
CA SER A 143 -0.94 -25.94 -2.05
C SER A 143 -1.61 -26.43 -3.36
N GLU A 144 -1.84 -25.55 -4.32
CA GLU A 144 -2.44 -25.89 -5.61
C GLU A 144 -1.39 -26.54 -6.51
N PRO A 145 -1.68 -27.73 -7.09
CA PRO A 145 -0.77 -28.37 -8.06
C PRO A 145 -0.79 -27.59 -9.37
N GLY A 146 0.22 -26.76 -9.59
CA GLY A 146 0.38 -25.95 -10.80
C GLY A 146 0.96 -24.56 -10.55
N ASP A 147 1.02 -24.10 -9.34
CA ASP A 147 1.67 -22.85 -8.98
C ASP A 147 3.20 -23.04 -9.05
N GLN A 148 3.78 -22.51 -10.12
CA GLN A 148 5.23 -22.52 -10.28
C GLN A 148 5.82 -21.58 -9.23
N ASN A 149 6.48 -22.16 -8.23
CA ASN A 149 7.33 -21.38 -7.35
C ASN A 149 8.37 -20.64 -8.20
N PHE A 150 8.31 -19.33 -8.23
CA PHE A 150 9.31 -18.48 -8.88
C PHE A 150 10.70 -18.52 -8.21
N ILE A 151 10.92 -19.45 -7.26
CA ILE A 151 12.16 -19.57 -6.51
C ILE A 151 12.99 -20.70 -7.08
N ASP A 152 13.57 -20.42 -8.24
CA ASP A 152 14.57 -21.27 -8.86
C ASP A 152 15.99 -20.99 -8.28
N ALA A 153 16.92 -21.90 -8.59
CA ALA A 153 18.34 -21.72 -8.24
C ALA A 153 18.89 -20.37 -8.70
N TRP A 154 18.43 -19.86 -9.84
CA TRP A 154 18.81 -18.56 -10.39
C TRP A 154 18.33 -17.38 -9.53
N SER A 155 17.16 -17.49 -8.91
CA SER A 155 16.66 -16.48 -7.97
C SER A 155 17.56 -16.35 -6.75
N TRP A 156 18.11 -17.46 -6.22
CA TRP A 156 19.07 -17.46 -5.14
C TRP A 156 20.41 -16.83 -5.55
N VAL A 157 20.87 -17.08 -6.78
CA VAL A 157 22.09 -16.46 -7.31
C VAL A 157 21.91 -14.95 -7.44
N LEU A 158 20.80 -14.50 -7.98
CA LEU A 158 20.47 -13.07 -8.08
C LEU A 158 20.36 -12.42 -6.69
N PHE A 159 19.69 -13.08 -5.74
CA PHE A 159 19.59 -12.61 -4.36
C PHE A 159 20.98 -12.47 -3.73
N GLY A 160 21.83 -13.47 -3.84
CA GLY A 160 23.21 -13.44 -3.33
C GLY A 160 24.05 -12.32 -3.95
N GLY A 161 23.94 -12.12 -5.26
CA GLY A 161 24.62 -11.05 -5.97
C GLY A 161 24.20 -9.65 -5.51
N VAL A 162 22.88 -9.42 -5.38
CA VAL A 162 22.32 -8.16 -4.88
C VAL A 162 22.68 -7.92 -3.42
N PHE A 163 22.65 -8.98 -2.60
CA PHE A 163 23.01 -8.90 -1.19
C PHE A 163 24.48 -8.50 -1.00
N ILE A 164 25.40 -9.14 -1.73
CA ILE A 164 26.84 -8.79 -1.70
C ILE A 164 27.08 -7.36 -2.22
N GLY A 165 26.38 -6.98 -3.30
CA GLY A 165 26.45 -5.63 -3.83
C GLY A 165 25.96 -4.57 -2.83
N SER A 166 24.90 -4.87 -2.10
CA SER A 166 24.36 -4.02 -1.04
C SER A 166 25.35 -3.86 0.13
N LEU A 167 26.01 -4.93 0.54
CA LEU A 167 27.07 -4.88 1.57
C LEU A 167 28.27 -4.02 1.14
N ARG A 168 28.56 -3.98 -0.15
CA ARG A 168 29.60 -3.12 -0.73
C ARG A 168 29.16 -1.67 -0.94
N LYS A 169 27.97 -1.28 -0.43
CA LYS A 169 27.41 0.08 -0.55
C LYS A 169 27.20 0.54 -2.01
N VAL A 170 26.97 -0.38 -2.93
CA VAL A 170 26.57 -0.03 -4.30
C VAL A 170 25.21 0.62 -4.27
N ASN A 171 24.98 1.60 -5.16
CA ASN A 171 23.70 2.32 -5.22
C ASN A 171 22.53 1.35 -5.38
N PRO A 172 21.51 1.39 -4.48
CA PRO A 172 20.37 0.47 -4.52
C PRO A 172 19.60 0.50 -5.85
N ILE A 173 19.46 1.68 -6.47
CA ILE A 173 18.78 1.84 -7.76
C ILE A 173 19.52 1.05 -8.85
N LEU A 174 20.84 1.10 -8.87
CA LEU A 174 21.64 0.37 -9.84
C LEU A 174 21.53 -1.15 -9.62
N LEU A 175 21.50 -1.61 -8.37
CA LEU A 175 21.28 -3.03 -8.06
C LEU A 175 19.89 -3.51 -8.52
N ILE A 176 18.84 -2.71 -8.37
CA ILE A 176 17.49 -3.02 -8.84
C ILE A 176 17.48 -3.13 -10.37
N ILE A 177 18.08 -2.17 -11.08
CA ILE A 177 18.12 -2.18 -12.55
C ILE A 177 18.92 -3.39 -13.04
N LEU A 178 20.08 -3.66 -12.47
CA LEU A 178 20.90 -4.80 -12.86
C LEU A 178 20.20 -6.14 -12.60
N SER A 179 19.54 -6.30 -11.45
CA SER A 179 18.79 -7.52 -11.15
C SER A 179 17.58 -7.70 -12.06
N ALA A 180 16.89 -6.61 -12.44
CA ALA A 180 15.80 -6.66 -13.38
C ALA A 180 16.26 -7.09 -14.80
N VAL A 181 17.35 -6.48 -15.29
CA VAL A 181 17.93 -6.85 -16.60
C VAL A 181 18.43 -8.30 -16.59
N ALA A 182 19.13 -8.71 -15.53
CA ALA A 182 19.61 -10.08 -15.39
C ALA A 182 18.44 -11.08 -15.31
N GLY A 183 17.36 -10.75 -14.59
CA GLY A 183 16.17 -11.57 -14.52
C GLY A 183 15.50 -11.73 -15.90
N ILE A 184 15.35 -10.65 -16.66
CA ILE A 184 14.81 -10.71 -18.02
C ILE A 184 15.68 -11.61 -18.92
N LEU A 185 17.00 -11.46 -18.85
CA LEU A 185 17.90 -12.29 -19.65
C LEU A 185 17.83 -13.76 -19.28
N ILE A 186 17.75 -14.10 -18.01
CA ILE A 186 17.70 -15.49 -17.53
C ILE A 186 16.36 -16.16 -17.84
N TYR A 187 15.24 -15.45 -17.63
CA TYR A 187 13.90 -16.06 -17.73
C TYR A 187 13.20 -15.86 -19.07
N TYR A 188 13.67 -14.94 -19.92
CA TYR A 188 13.04 -14.65 -21.21
C TYR A 188 13.89 -15.05 -22.42
N VAL A 189 15.23 -15.19 -22.27
CA VAL A 189 16.15 -15.51 -23.36
C VAL A 189 16.64 -16.96 -23.28
N PHE A 190 16.71 -17.54 -22.09
CA PHE A 190 17.04 -18.94 -21.81
C PHE A 190 15.84 -19.69 -21.24
#